data_0bf124724d754fcbf32e362a7eaed392
#
_entry.id   0bf124724d754fcbf32e362a7eaed392
#
_cell.length_a   1.000
_cell.length_b   1.000
_cell.length_c   1.000
_cell.angle_alpha   90.00
_cell.angle_beta   90.00
_cell.angle_gamma   90.00
#
_symmetry.space_group_name_H-M   'P 1'
#
loop_
_entity.id
_entity.type
_entity.pdbx_description
1 polymer ?
#
loop_
_entity_poly.entity_id
_entity_poly.type
_entity_poly.pdbx_seq_one_letter_code
_entity_poly.pdbx_strand_id
1 'polypeptide(L)'
;HIDVAALSLAAAGIEVPGKMEGADVLDRNHQPKEAVFGARDRCGEAADRIRSVRTERYLYLKNFYPQRPHLMPSNYKDGKIIIQRLRQLHAENKLNPLAEKLLFSPTRSPEELYLYGKDSWQTDNLADDPKHKKALKDMRKRLGQWIEKTGDPGPETTEVYILETEDQMKSTRNAATRENYRTNSEFYLRWAREGK
;
A
#
# COMPACT_ATOMS: atom_id res chain seq x y z
N HIS A 1 8.88 3.58 10.65
CA HIS A 1 9.66 2.32 10.81
C HIS A 1 11.16 2.53 10.64
N ILE A 2 11.62 3.35 9.68
CA ILE A 2 13.07 3.56 9.43
C ILE A 2 13.81 4.13 10.64
N ASP A 3 13.12 4.87 11.50
CA ASP A 3 13.71 5.50 12.69
C ASP A 3 13.96 4.49 13.83
N VAL A 4 13.31 3.32 13.83
CA VAL A 4 13.40 2.33 14.93
C VAL A 4 14.82 1.82 15.11
N ALA A 5 15.53 1.51 14.04
CA ALA A 5 16.92 1.02 14.13
C ALA A 5 17.86 2.10 14.65
N ALA A 6 17.74 3.34 14.13
CA ALA A 6 18.54 4.47 14.60
C ALA A 6 18.29 4.78 16.09
N LEU A 7 17.01 4.82 16.50
CA LEU A 7 16.62 4.98 17.90
C LEU A 7 17.19 3.88 18.81
N SER A 8 17.17 2.61 18.35
CA SER A 8 17.69 1.48 19.13
C SER A 8 19.21 1.58 19.34
N LEU A 9 19.96 2.00 18.31
CA LEU A 9 21.40 2.24 18.42
C LEU A 9 21.69 3.39 19.39
N ALA A 10 21.01 4.52 19.24
CA ALA A 10 21.17 5.67 20.12
C ALA A 10 20.84 5.33 21.58
N ALA A 11 19.75 4.59 21.82
CA ALA A 11 19.39 4.13 23.18
C ALA A 11 20.43 3.18 23.78
N ALA A 12 21.18 2.45 22.96
CA ALA A 12 22.29 1.59 23.39
C ALA A 12 23.62 2.36 23.54
N GLY A 13 23.64 3.68 23.31
CA GLY A 13 24.87 4.49 23.32
C GLY A 13 25.78 4.24 22.13
N ILE A 14 25.26 3.69 21.05
CA ILE A 14 25.99 3.39 19.80
C ILE A 14 25.72 4.52 18.80
N GLU A 15 26.78 5.02 18.18
CA GLU A 15 26.64 6.06 17.14
C GLU A 15 25.79 5.54 15.96
N VAL A 16 24.82 6.36 15.52
CA VAL A 16 23.97 6.04 14.38
C VAL A 16 24.79 6.24 13.08
N PRO A 17 25.00 5.18 12.28
CA PRO A 17 25.80 5.28 11.05
C PRO A 17 25.19 6.29 10.07
N GLY A 18 26.02 7.15 9.46
CA GLY A 18 25.58 8.21 8.56
C GLY A 18 24.85 7.74 7.29
N LYS A 19 24.95 6.44 6.94
CA LYS A 19 24.18 5.82 5.86
C LYS A 19 22.74 5.45 6.23
N MET A 20 22.37 5.53 7.51
CA MET A 20 20.98 5.30 7.95
C MET A 20 20.12 6.52 7.66
N GLU A 21 18.99 6.29 7.02
CA GLU A 21 17.99 7.35 6.76
C GLU A 21 17.10 7.64 7.98
N GLY A 22 17.08 6.74 8.95
CA GLY A 22 16.39 6.89 10.23
C GLY A 22 17.14 7.83 11.17
N ALA A 23 16.42 8.45 12.11
CA ALA A 23 16.97 9.34 13.11
C ALA A 23 16.61 8.88 14.52
N ASP A 24 17.40 9.30 15.51
CA ASP A 24 17.00 9.24 16.91
C ASP A 24 15.90 10.26 17.18
N VAL A 25 14.67 9.79 17.20
CA VAL A 25 13.48 10.65 17.41
C VAL A 25 13.30 11.09 18.86
N LEU A 26 14.10 10.58 19.79
CA LEU A 26 14.10 10.99 21.20
C LEU A 26 15.21 12.01 21.50
N ASP A 27 16.10 12.29 20.54
CA ASP A 27 17.08 13.37 20.71
C ASP A 27 16.36 14.70 20.93
N ARG A 28 16.82 15.47 21.93
CA ARG A 28 16.23 16.78 22.27
C ARG A 28 16.32 17.79 21.11
N ASN A 29 17.24 17.62 20.20
CA ASN A 29 17.44 18.46 19.02
C ASN A 29 16.76 17.89 17.77
N HIS A 30 16.05 16.76 17.89
CA HIS A 30 15.36 16.15 16.75
C HIS A 30 14.34 17.11 16.13
N GLN A 31 14.45 17.30 14.82
CA GLN A 31 13.48 18.08 14.06
C GLN A 31 12.46 17.13 13.43
N PRO A 32 11.16 17.25 13.75
CA PRO A 32 10.13 16.42 13.14
C PRO A 32 10.11 16.55 11.62
N LYS A 33 9.91 15.44 10.95
CA LYS A 33 9.76 15.43 9.48
C LYS A 33 8.45 16.12 9.11
N GLU A 34 8.49 17.07 8.16
CA GLU A 34 7.27 17.73 7.64
C GLU A 34 6.32 16.74 6.92
N ALA A 35 6.86 15.66 6.38
CA ALA A 35 6.11 14.63 5.70
C ALA A 35 6.77 13.28 5.87
N VAL A 36 5.96 12.22 5.87
CA VAL A 36 6.40 10.83 5.82
C VAL A 36 5.82 10.17 4.57
N PHE A 37 6.60 9.26 4.00
CA PHE A 37 6.26 8.61 2.74
C PHE A 37 6.12 7.12 2.92
N GLY A 38 5.31 6.49 2.06
CA GLY A 38 5.12 5.06 2.04
C GLY A 38 5.02 4.53 0.62
N ALA A 39 5.52 3.32 0.44
CA ALA A 39 5.46 2.57 -0.81
C ALA A 39 4.90 1.18 -0.56
N ARG A 40 4.10 0.69 -1.49
CA ARG A 40 3.62 -0.67 -1.55
C ARG A 40 3.64 -1.12 -3.00
N ASP A 41 4.28 -2.25 -3.27
CA ASP A 41 4.32 -2.85 -4.60
C ASP A 41 3.68 -4.23 -4.61
N ARG A 42 3.97 -5.07 -3.62
CA ARG A 42 3.45 -6.42 -3.56
C ARG A 42 3.27 -6.91 -2.12
N CYS A 43 2.35 -7.84 -1.93
CA CYS A 43 2.23 -8.61 -0.68
C CYS A 43 1.91 -10.07 -1.04
N GLY A 44 2.91 -10.94 -0.98
CA GLY A 44 2.84 -12.28 -1.55
C GLY A 44 2.62 -12.20 -3.06
N GLU A 45 1.66 -12.96 -3.59
CA GLU A 45 1.29 -12.92 -5.00
C GLU A 45 0.46 -11.68 -5.40
N ALA A 46 -0.05 -10.92 -4.42
CA ALA A 46 -0.89 -9.75 -4.69
C ALA A 46 -0.06 -8.55 -5.15
N ALA A 47 0.13 -8.44 -6.46
CA ALA A 47 0.84 -7.32 -7.09
C ALA A 47 -0.01 -6.05 -7.08
N ASP A 48 0.60 -4.96 -6.63
CA ASP A 48 -0.01 -3.62 -6.57
C ASP A 48 1.07 -2.57 -6.81
N ARG A 49 0.71 -1.30 -6.89
CA ARG A 49 1.63 -0.18 -6.78
C ARG A 49 0.91 1.02 -6.20
N ILE A 50 1.25 1.35 -4.96
CA ILE A 50 0.72 2.50 -4.25
C ILE A 50 1.90 3.30 -3.69
N ARG A 51 1.80 4.62 -3.79
CA ARG A 51 2.72 5.54 -3.11
C ARG A 51 1.90 6.51 -2.30
N SER A 52 2.39 6.87 -1.13
CA SER A 52 1.69 7.79 -0.24
C SER A 52 2.61 8.83 0.35
N VAL A 53 2.02 9.97 0.68
CA VAL A 53 2.65 11.00 1.51
C VAL A 53 1.66 11.45 2.57
N ARG A 54 2.14 11.57 3.80
CA ARG A 54 1.37 12.09 4.93
C ARG A 54 2.09 13.27 5.55
N THR A 55 1.36 14.34 5.72
CA THR A 55 1.72 15.49 6.55
C THR A 55 0.93 15.46 7.84
N GLU A 56 1.08 16.47 8.69
CA GLU A 56 0.26 16.61 9.90
C GLU A 56 -1.25 16.69 9.57
N ARG A 57 -1.61 17.32 8.45
CA ARG A 57 -3.00 17.61 8.10
C ARG A 57 -3.62 16.68 7.08
N TYR A 58 -2.84 16.19 6.11
CA TYR A 58 -3.35 15.41 4.98
C TYR A 58 -2.61 14.09 4.82
N LEU A 59 -3.37 13.09 4.40
CA LEU A 59 -2.84 11.85 3.81
C LEU A 59 -3.24 11.83 2.34
N TYR A 60 -2.28 11.62 1.46
CA TYR A 60 -2.50 11.47 0.03
C TYR A 60 -1.93 10.12 -0.44
N LEU A 61 -2.72 9.40 -1.24
CA LEU A 61 -2.33 8.16 -1.89
C LEU A 61 -2.46 8.30 -3.40
N LYS A 62 -1.49 7.74 -4.11
CA LYS A 62 -1.55 7.55 -5.56
C LYS A 62 -1.61 6.06 -5.85
N ASN A 63 -2.71 5.63 -6.47
CA ASN A 63 -2.94 4.27 -6.92
C ASN A 63 -2.54 4.17 -8.40
N PHE A 64 -1.49 3.40 -8.71
CA PHE A 64 -1.02 3.26 -10.09
C PHE A 64 -1.82 2.24 -10.90
N TYR A 65 -2.56 1.36 -10.21
CA TYR A 65 -3.49 0.39 -10.80
C TYR A 65 -4.92 0.63 -10.32
N PRO A 66 -5.57 1.76 -10.72
CA PRO A 66 -6.91 2.09 -10.26
C PRO A 66 -7.98 1.11 -10.75
N GLN A 67 -7.69 0.34 -11.80
CA GLN A 67 -8.58 -0.70 -12.32
C GLN A 67 -8.65 -1.96 -11.43
N ARG A 68 -7.79 -2.04 -10.39
CA ARG A 68 -7.80 -3.14 -9.43
C ARG A 68 -8.62 -2.76 -8.19
N PRO A 69 -9.37 -3.72 -7.59
CA PRO A 69 -10.09 -3.48 -6.33
C PRO A 69 -9.12 -3.31 -5.15
N HIS A 70 -9.62 -2.79 -4.03
CA HIS A 70 -8.86 -2.78 -2.78
C HIS A 70 -8.71 -4.20 -2.19
N LEU A 71 -9.77 -5.00 -2.21
CA LEU A 71 -9.73 -6.38 -1.74
C LEU A 71 -9.30 -7.30 -2.89
N MET A 72 -8.01 -7.32 -3.17
CA MET A 72 -7.43 -8.20 -4.18
C MET A 72 -7.30 -9.65 -3.66
N PRO A 73 -7.37 -10.67 -4.54
CA PRO A 73 -7.09 -12.06 -4.20
C PRO A 73 -5.72 -12.21 -3.54
N SER A 74 -5.65 -12.98 -2.48
CA SER A 74 -4.38 -13.26 -1.80
C SER A 74 -4.54 -14.48 -0.92
N ASN A 75 -3.73 -15.50 -1.12
CA ASN A 75 -3.75 -16.72 -0.33
C ASN A 75 -3.72 -16.44 1.18
N TYR A 76 -2.91 -15.47 1.62
CA TYR A 76 -2.86 -15.08 3.02
C TYR A 76 -4.19 -14.51 3.55
N LYS A 77 -4.83 -13.62 2.78
CA LYS A 77 -6.08 -12.97 3.21
C LYS A 77 -7.27 -13.90 3.05
N ASP A 78 -7.36 -14.60 1.94
CA ASP A 78 -8.53 -15.41 1.59
C ASP A 78 -8.73 -16.61 2.53
N GLY A 79 -7.66 -17.04 3.20
CA GLY A 79 -7.72 -18.02 4.29
C GLY A 79 -8.27 -17.49 5.63
N LYS A 80 -8.50 -16.17 5.77
CA LYS A 80 -9.00 -15.59 7.02
C LYS A 80 -10.52 -15.66 7.12
N ILE A 81 -11.02 -16.14 8.25
CA ILE A 81 -12.48 -16.30 8.49
C ILE A 81 -13.23 -14.97 8.26
N ILE A 82 -12.66 -13.85 8.66
CA ILE A 82 -13.29 -12.54 8.44
C ILE A 82 -13.45 -12.22 6.94
N ILE A 83 -12.45 -12.52 6.12
CA ILE A 83 -12.53 -12.27 4.67
C ILE A 83 -13.54 -13.22 4.02
N GLN A 84 -13.55 -14.49 4.40
CA GLN A 84 -14.54 -15.46 3.93
C GLN A 84 -15.96 -15.00 4.28
N ARG A 85 -16.18 -14.53 5.51
CA ARG A 85 -17.49 -14.02 5.92
C ARG A 85 -17.90 -12.76 5.17
N LEU A 86 -16.97 -11.84 4.93
CA LEU A 86 -17.25 -10.64 4.13
C LEU A 86 -17.64 -11.01 2.69
N ARG A 87 -16.92 -11.95 2.04
CA ARG A 87 -17.27 -12.45 0.71
C ARG A 87 -18.65 -13.13 0.69
N GLN A 88 -18.97 -13.91 1.72
CA GLN A 88 -20.29 -14.53 1.85
C GLN A 88 -21.39 -13.47 1.96
N LEU A 89 -21.23 -12.48 2.84
CA LEU A 89 -22.20 -11.40 3.01
C LEU A 89 -22.36 -10.56 1.74
N HIS A 90 -21.29 -10.33 0.99
CA HIS A 90 -21.33 -9.71 -0.32
C HIS A 90 -22.20 -10.53 -1.30
N ALA A 91 -21.94 -11.84 -1.42
CA ALA A 91 -22.71 -12.72 -2.29
C ALA A 91 -24.20 -12.80 -1.90
N GLU A 92 -24.50 -12.65 -0.63
CA GLU A 92 -25.87 -12.61 -0.09
C GLU A 92 -26.52 -11.20 -0.15
N ASN A 93 -25.83 -10.17 -0.67
CA ASN A 93 -26.25 -8.76 -0.66
C ASN A 93 -26.59 -8.22 0.75
N LYS A 94 -25.82 -8.63 1.75
CA LYS A 94 -26.03 -8.28 3.17
C LYS A 94 -24.98 -7.34 3.75
N LEU A 95 -24.02 -6.88 2.96
CA LEU A 95 -23.06 -5.88 3.41
C LEU A 95 -23.71 -4.50 3.47
N ASN A 96 -23.22 -3.66 4.38
CA ASN A 96 -23.60 -2.25 4.36
C ASN A 96 -22.95 -1.53 3.15
N PRO A 97 -23.51 -0.40 2.69
CA PRO A 97 -23.03 0.30 1.51
C PRO A 97 -21.57 0.74 1.58
N LEU A 98 -21.07 1.08 2.78
CA LEU A 98 -19.68 1.48 2.96
C LEU A 98 -18.73 0.29 2.76
N ALA A 99 -19.05 -0.87 3.32
CA ALA A 99 -18.24 -2.09 3.15
C ALA A 99 -18.26 -2.56 1.68
N GLU A 100 -19.41 -2.48 1.00
CA GLU A 100 -19.48 -2.75 -0.44
C GLU A 100 -18.55 -1.83 -1.23
N LYS A 101 -18.65 -0.52 -1.00
CA LYS A 101 -17.82 0.48 -1.68
C LYS A 101 -16.32 0.24 -1.45
N LEU A 102 -15.92 -0.01 -0.20
CA LEU A 102 -14.50 -0.09 0.16
C LEU A 102 -13.86 -1.42 -0.21
N LEU A 103 -14.60 -2.53 -0.14
CA LEU A 103 -14.03 -3.87 -0.27
C LEU A 103 -14.33 -4.54 -1.62
N PHE A 104 -15.52 -4.28 -2.18
CA PHE A 104 -16.03 -5.00 -3.34
C PHE A 104 -16.22 -4.15 -4.59
N SER A 105 -15.93 -2.84 -4.53
CA SER A 105 -15.83 -2.04 -5.76
C SER A 105 -14.80 -2.67 -6.70
N PRO A 106 -15.14 -2.88 -7.98
CA PRO A 106 -14.22 -3.51 -8.94
C PRO A 106 -13.00 -2.64 -9.27
N THR A 107 -13.09 -1.34 -8.95
CA THR A 107 -12.05 -0.34 -9.18
C THR A 107 -11.88 0.52 -7.93
N ARG A 108 -10.80 1.29 -7.87
CA ARG A 108 -10.56 2.29 -6.82
C ARG A 108 -10.18 3.63 -7.44
N SER A 109 -10.22 4.70 -6.65
CA SER A 109 -9.80 6.02 -7.11
C SER A 109 -8.32 6.02 -7.50
N PRO A 110 -7.92 6.67 -8.60
CA PRO A 110 -6.50 6.81 -8.95
C PRO A 110 -5.74 7.65 -7.92
N GLU A 111 -6.45 8.54 -7.24
CA GLU A 111 -5.90 9.41 -6.20
C GLU A 111 -6.87 9.52 -5.03
N GLU A 112 -6.31 9.53 -3.83
CA GLU A 112 -7.09 9.66 -2.62
C GLU A 112 -6.46 10.73 -1.74
N LEU A 113 -7.29 11.60 -1.17
CA LEU A 113 -6.87 12.65 -0.25
C LEU A 113 -7.79 12.64 0.97
N TYR A 114 -7.21 12.54 2.16
CA TYR A 114 -7.95 12.49 3.41
C TYR A 114 -7.46 13.55 4.40
N LEU A 115 -8.36 14.06 5.24
CA LEU A 115 -8.00 14.92 6.37
C LEU A 115 -7.49 14.03 7.52
N TYR A 116 -6.17 13.89 7.61
CA TYR A 116 -5.53 13.12 8.67
C TYR A 116 -5.91 13.67 10.06
N GLY A 117 -6.31 12.79 10.95
CA GLY A 117 -6.77 13.15 12.30
C GLY A 117 -8.23 13.59 12.42
N LYS A 118 -8.93 13.87 11.29
CA LYS A 118 -10.38 14.11 11.27
C LYS A 118 -11.16 12.95 10.69
N ASP A 119 -10.69 12.39 9.60
CA ASP A 119 -11.21 11.17 9.00
C ASP A 119 -10.30 9.98 9.38
N SER A 120 -10.47 9.48 10.60
CA SER A 120 -9.68 8.38 11.14
C SER A 120 -9.81 7.07 10.35
N TRP A 121 -10.90 6.92 9.61
CA TRP A 121 -11.19 5.72 8.82
C TRP A 121 -10.86 5.85 7.34
N GLN A 122 -10.49 7.07 6.88
CA GLN A 122 -10.17 7.35 5.48
C GLN A 122 -11.29 6.94 4.53
N THR A 123 -12.50 7.37 4.84
CA THR A 123 -13.72 7.03 4.10
C THR A 123 -14.24 8.15 3.21
N ASP A 124 -13.79 9.39 3.46
CA ASP A 124 -14.20 10.59 2.73
C ASP A 124 -13.03 11.08 1.85
N ASN A 125 -13.01 10.58 0.60
CA ASN A 125 -11.97 10.96 -0.36
C ASN A 125 -12.24 12.38 -0.91
N LEU A 126 -11.36 13.31 -0.58
CA LEU A 126 -11.43 14.72 -0.94
C LEU A 126 -10.66 15.07 -2.24
N ALA A 127 -10.16 14.09 -2.98
CA ALA A 127 -9.34 14.34 -4.17
C ALA A 127 -10.10 15.13 -5.25
N ASP A 128 -11.42 14.96 -5.34
CA ASP A 128 -12.28 15.67 -6.30
C ASP A 128 -12.98 16.90 -5.68
N ASP A 129 -12.78 17.20 -4.39
CA ASP A 129 -13.38 18.39 -3.77
C ASP A 129 -12.59 19.65 -4.15
N PRO A 130 -13.23 20.63 -4.84
CA PRO A 130 -12.60 21.90 -5.23
C PRO A 130 -11.98 22.68 -4.06
N LYS A 131 -12.53 22.55 -2.85
CA LYS A 131 -12.01 23.20 -1.64
C LYS A 131 -10.62 22.71 -1.25
N HIS A 132 -10.28 21.49 -1.66
CA HIS A 132 -9.01 20.84 -1.34
C HIS A 132 -8.00 20.81 -2.51
N LYS A 133 -8.35 21.42 -3.67
CA LYS A 133 -7.51 21.45 -4.88
C LYS A 133 -6.07 21.92 -4.64
N LYS A 134 -5.88 22.96 -3.81
CA LYS A 134 -4.54 23.48 -3.48
C LYS A 134 -3.74 22.44 -2.67
N ALA A 135 -4.38 21.81 -1.69
CA ALA A 135 -3.75 20.77 -0.89
C ALA A 135 -3.38 19.56 -1.75
N LEU A 136 -4.29 19.08 -2.60
CA LEU A 136 -4.02 17.98 -3.53
C LEU A 136 -2.81 18.26 -4.42
N LYS A 137 -2.71 19.49 -4.98
CA LYS A 137 -1.57 19.91 -5.81
C LYS A 137 -0.25 19.89 -5.02
N ASP A 138 -0.25 20.34 -3.78
CA ASP A 138 0.95 20.32 -2.92
C ASP A 138 1.36 18.88 -2.60
N MET A 139 0.42 18.03 -2.21
CA MET A 139 0.68 16.64 -1.88
C MET A 139 1.19 15.84 -3.10
N ARG A 140 0.63 16.06 -4.29
CA ARG A 140 1.16 15.51 -5.56
C ARG A 140 2.61 15.92 -5.81
N LYS A 141 2.91 17.20 -5.59
CA LYS A 141 4.28 17.74 -5.76
C LYS A 141 5.25 17.07 -4.78
N ARG A 142 4.89 16.99 -3.49
CA ARG A 142 5.73 16.35 -2.46
C ARG A 142 6.00 14.89 -2.80
N LEU A 143 4.97 14.15 -3.17
CA LEU A 143 5.12 12.74 -3.55
C LEU A 143 5.97 12.57 -4.81
N GLY A 144 5.76 13.40 -5.84
CA GLY A 144 6.56 13.37 -7.06
C GLY A 144 8.05 13.63 -6.80
N GLN A 145 8.35 14.65 -6.01
CA GLN A 145 9.74 14.95 -5.61
C GLN A 145 10.38 13.81 -4.82
N TRP A 146 9.63 13.14 -3.96
CA TRP A 146 10.15 11.99 -3.21
C TRP A 146 10.43 10.80 -4.13
N ILE A 147 9.51 10.48 -5.06
CA ILE A 147 9.69 9.43 -6.07
C ILE A 147 10.96 9.66 -6.90
N GLU A 148 11.15 10.90 -7.36
CA GLU A 148 12.33 11.29 -8.14
C GLU A 148 13.61 11.19 -7.30
N LYS A 149 13.61 11.77 -6.11
CA LYS A 149 14.77 11.79 -5.20
C LYS A 149 15.22 10.40 -4.77
N THR A 150 14.30 9.47 -4.58
CA THR A 150 14.61 8.11 -4.13
C THR A 150 14.96 7.17 -5.28
N GLY A 151 14.79 7.61 -6.54
CA GLY A 151 15.02 6.74 -7.69
C GLY A 151 14.04 5.56 -7.71
N ASP A 152 12.76 5.81 -7.42
CA ASP A 152 11.72 4.76 -7.42
C ASP A 152 11.80 3.94 -8.73
N PRO A 153 12.08 2.62 -8.67
CA PRO A 153 12.37 1.81 -9.86
C PRO A 153 11.17 1.59 -10.78
N GLY A 154 10.01 2.10 -10.39
CA GLY A 154 8.79 1.86 -11.15
C GLY A 154 8.07 0.57 -10.74
N PRO A 155 7.19 0.05 -11.61
CA PRO A 155 6.51 -1.21 -11.36
C PRO A 155 7.47 -2.40 -11.45
N GLU A 156 7.18 -3.44 -10.67
CA GLU A 156 7.85 -4.74 -10.83
C GLU A 156 7.60 -5.28 -12.25
N THR A 157 8.64 -5.82 -12.89
CA THR A 157 8.48 -6.41 -14.21
C THR A 157 7.78 -7.77 -14.14
N THR A 158 7.14 -8.15 -15.24
CA THR A 158 6.44 -9.45 -15.32
C THR A 158 7.40 -10.62 -15.12
N GLU A 159 8.63 -10.50 -15.59
CA GLU A 159 9.68 -11.52 -15.45
C GLU A 159 10.06 -11.72 -13.97
N VAL A 160 10.29 -10.63 -13.24
CA VAL A 160 10.59 -10.70 -11.80
C VAL A 160 9.41 -11.27 -11.03
N TYR A 161 8.19 -10.84 -11.35
CA TYR A 161 6.97 -11.37 -10.73
C TYR A 161 6.85 -12.89 -10.92
N ILE A 162 7.08 -13.41 -12.14
CA ILE A 162 7.04 -14.85 -12.44
C ILE A 162 8.09 -15.60 -11.62
N LEU A 163 9.34 -15.16 -11.66
CA LEU A 163 10.44 -15.83 -10.96
C LEU A 163 10.16 -15.95 -9.46
N GLU A 164 9.74 -14.87 -8.82
CA GLU A 164 9.49 -14.87 -7.38
C GLU A 164 8.26 -15.67 -6.98
N THR A 165 7.19 -15.64 -7.79
CA THR A 165 5.99 -16.45 -7.50
C THR A 165 6.26 -17.94 -7.70
N GLU A 166 7.07 -18.33 -8.70
CA GLU A 166 7.53 -19.70 -8.88
C GLU A 166 8.38 -20.19 -7.72
N ASP A 167 9.33 -19.37 -7.23
CA ASP A 167 10.16 -19.70 -6.08
C ASP A 167 9.33 -19.88 -4.81
N GLN A 168 8.36 -18.98 -4.60
CA GLN A 168 7.39 -19.11 -3.51
C GLN A 168 6.56 -20.40 -3.60
N MET A 169 6.13 -20.78 -4.80
CA MET A 169 5.42 -22.05 -5.01
C MET A 169 6.31 -23.27 -4.74
N LYS A 170 7.58 -23.25 -5.16
CA LYS A 170 8.56 -24.32 -4.89
C LYS A 170 8.81 -24.50 -3.39
N SER A 171 8.91 -23.40 -2.65
CA SER A 171 9.14 -23.41 -1.20
C SER A 171 7.89 -23.79 -0.39
N THR A 172 6.70 -23.70 -0.97
CA THR A 172 5.43 -23.96 -0.28
C THR A 172 5.14 -25.47 -0.22
N ARG A 173 5.13 -26.04 1.00
CA ARG A 173 4.90 -27.47 1.23
C ARG A 173 3.45 -27.90 1.04
N ASN A 174 2.49 -27.06 1.45
CA ASN A 174 1.06 -27.38 1.39
C ASN A 174 0.55 -27.28 -0.05
N ALA A 175 -0.02 -28.37 -0.57
CA ALA A 175 -0.50 -28.45 -1.95
C ALA A 175 -1.66 -27.47 -2.24
N ALA A 176 -2.62 -27.32 -1.33
CA ALA A 176 -3.73 -26.40 -1.51
C ALA A 176 -3.26 -24.93 -1.52
N THR A 177 -2.31 -24.58 -0.63
CA THR A 177 -1.68 -23.26 -0.62
C THR A 177 -0.94 -22.97 -1.92
N ARG A 178 -0.22 -23.97 -2.45
CA ARG A 178 0.50 -23.85 -3.73
C ARG A 178 -0.46 -23.64 -4.90
N GLU A 179 -1.57 -24.34 -4.91
CA GLU A 179 -2.60 -24.18 -5.94
C GLU A 179 -3.26 -22.80 -5.89
N ASN A 180 -3.55 -22.29 -4.69
CA ASN A 180 -4.06 -20.93 -4.52
C ASN A 180 -3.05 -19.88 -5.02
N TYR A 181 -1.76 -20.04 -4.72
CA TYR A 181 -0.71 -19.19 -5.26
C TYR A 181 -0.69 -19.20 -6.79
N ARG A 182 -0.76 -20.39 -7.40
CA ARG A 182 -0.80 -20.54 -8.86
C ARG A 182 -1.99 -19.79 -9.46
N THR A 183 -3.18 -20.06 -8.95
CA THR A 183 -4.42 -19.43 -9.43
C THR A 183 -4.38 -17.92 -9.31
N ASN A 184 -3.92 -17.40 -8.17
CA ASN A 184 -3.80 -15.96 -7.95
C ASN A 184 -2.74 -15.34 -8.87
N SER A 185 -1.59 -16.00 -9.04
CA SER A 185 -0.52 -15.52 -9.93
C SER A 185 -0.98 -15.42 -11.38
N GLU A 186 -1.71 -16.42 -11.88
CA GLU A 186 -2.31 -16.39 -13.21
C GLU A 186 -3.30 -15.24 -13.38
N PHE A 187 -4.05 -14.92 -12.31
CA PHE A 187 -4.97 -13.79 -12.30
C PHE A 187 -4.23 -12.45 -12.43
N TYR A 188 -3.14 -12.24 -11.68
CA TYR A 188 -2.33 -11.02 -11.76
C TYR A 188 -1.60 -10.89 -13.10
N LEU A 189 -1.08 -11.99 -13.65
CA LEU A 189 -0.46 -12.00 -14.98
C LEU A 189 -1.47 -11.67 -16.07
N ARG A 190 -2.71 -12.11 -15.94
CA ARG A 190 -3.79 -11.69 -16.84
C ARG A 190 -4.05 -10.19 -16.75
N TRP A 191 -4.15 -9.64 -15.55
CA TRP A 191 -4.30 -8.20 -15.35
C TRP A 191 -3.15 -7.40 -15.96
N ALA A 192 -1.91 -7.84 -15.78
CA ALA A 192 -0.75 -7.20 -16.40
C ALA A 192 -0.85 -7.17 -17.93
N ARG A 193 -1.29 -8.29 -18.56
CA ARG A 193 -1.52 -8.36 -20.02
C ARG A 193 -2.67 -7.46 -20.50
N GLU A 194 -3.66 -7.24 -19.66
CA GLU A 194 -4.82 -6.37 -19.95
C GLU A 194 -4.53 -4.87 -19.63
N GLY A 195 -3.34 -4.54 -19.15
CA GLY A 195 -2.97 -3.17 -18.76
C GLY A 195 -3.64 -2.68 -17.47
N LYS A 196 -4.03 -3.59 -16.61
CA LYS A 196 -4.70 -3.34 -15.32
C LYS A 196 -3.75 -3.45 -14.15
#